data_0ae5a5cff77ce8e1e2ed804658d95975
#
_entry.id   0ae5a5cff77ce8e1e2ed804658d95975
#
_cell.length_a   1.000
_cell.length_b   1.000
_cell.length_c   1.000
_cell.angle_alpha   90.00
_cell.angle_beta   90.00
_cell.angle_gamma   90.00
#
_symmetry.space_group_name_H-M   'P 1'
#
loop_
_entity.id
_entity.type
_entity.pdbx_description
1 polymer ?
#
loop_
_entity_poly.entity_id
_entity_poly.type
_entity_poly.pdbx_seq_one_letter_code
_entity_poly.pdbx_strand_id
1 'polypeptide(L)'
;VLKAIKERASDTLEVVAINDLYDAKTNAHLFKYDSTYGRYPGTVEVDGNDLVIDLQKVRVFSERDPGNLPWGDLGVDIVIESTGVFKDAAVRPGPRSHIDAGAKKVVISAPAKNEDKTLVLGVNDQEYDPDKHDVVSNASCTTNCLAPAAKIVNDKYGIVKALMTTVHAFTNGQSILDLAHKDLRRARTASANIIPTTTGAARAVSLVIPELEGKFDGYALRVPVVTVSIVDFVAIVEKPATVEELNATFKAAAEGPLKGILGYCEEPLVSSDFKGDSRSSIIDAALTTVMDGNMVKVVTWYDNEWGYSCRTVDLAKMIANKL
;
A
#
# COMPACT_ATOMS: atom_id res chain seq x y z
N VAL A 1 -2.83 -9.47 2.32
CA VAL A 1 -3.25 -8.93 3.62
C VAL A 1 -3.44 -10.05 4.64
N LEU A 2 -4.27 -11.10 4.39
CA LEU A 2 -4.51 -12.18 5.36
C LEU A 2 -3.21 -12.86 5.86
N LYS A 3 -2.24 -13.16 4.96
CA LYS A 3 -0.92 -13.67 5.37
C LYS A 3 -0.19 -12.68 6.31
N ALA A 4 -0.25 -11.40 5.99
CA ALA A 4 0.38 -10.38 6.83
C ALA A 4 -0.28 -10.27 8.22
N ILE A 5 -1.60 -10.43 8.33
CA ILE A 5 -2.28 -10.50 9.63
C ILE A 5 -1.78 -11.71 10.41
N LYS A 6 -1.74 -12.89 9.80
CA LYS A 6 -1.27 -14.12 10.46
C LYS A 6 0.17 -14.01 10.96
N GLU A 7 1.04 -13.36 10.19
CA GLU A 7 2.46 -13.23 10.53
C GLU A 7 2.73 -12.13 11.58
N ARG A 8 1.97 -11.03 11.56
CA ARG A 8 2.35 -9.79 12.25
C ARG A 8 1.33 -9.28 13.27
N ALA A 9 0.14 -9.81 13.28
CA ALA A 9 -0.97 -9.23 14.04
C ALA A 9 -1.93 -10.26 14.62
N SER A 10 -1.58 -11.54 14.63
CA SER A 10 -2.44 -12.62 15.15
C SER A 10 -2.74 -12.52 16.65
N ASP A 11 -1.97 -11.71 17.37
CA ASP A 11 -2.17 -11.37 18.78
C ASP A 11 -3.17 -10.22 18.99
N THR A 12 -3.45 -9.44 17.95
CA THR A 12 -4.25 -8.20 18.04
C THR A 12 -5.49 -8.25 17.14
N LEU A 13 -5.39 -8.91 15.99
CA LEU A 13 -6.46 -9.00 14.99
C LEU A 13 -6.85 -10.44 14.73
N GLU A 14 -8.11 -10.74 14.94
CA GLU A 14 -8.71 -12.01 14.55
C GLU A 14 -9.44 -11.88 13.22
N VAL A 15 -9.10 -12.74 12.26
CA VAL A 15 -9.84 -12.80 10.99
C VAL A 15 -10.97 -13.79 11.13
N VAL A 16 -12.20 -13.30 11.20
CA VAL A 16 -13.41 -14.12 11.38
C VAL A 16 -14.02 -14.55 10.05
N ALA A 17 -13.85 -13.76 9.00
CA ALA A 17 -14.41 -14.05 7.69
C ALA A 17 -13.61 -13.39 6.55
N ILE A 18 -13.77 -13.95 5.35
CA ILE A 18 -13.42 -13.34 4.07
C ILE A 18 -14.62 -13.37 3.14
N ASN A 19 -14.72 -12.42 2.23
CA ASN A 19 -15.64 -12.43 1.11
C ASN A 19 -14.86 -12.44 -0.19
N ASP A 20 -15.04 -13.50 -0.97
CA ASP A 20 -14.40 -13.67 -2.29
C ASP A 20 -15.37 -14.39 -3.23
N LEU A 21 -15.38 -14.04 -4.51
CA LEU A 21 -16.29 -14.63 -5.49
C LEU A 21 -15.90 -16.06 -5.89
N TYR A 22 -14.73 -16.54 -5.48
CA TYR A 22 -14.29 -17.91 -5.63
C TYR A 22 -14.59 -18.75 -4.38
N ASP A 23 -14.64 -20.07 -4.55
CA ASP A 23 -14.94 -21.01 -3.46
C ASP A 23 -13.79 -21.16 -2.45
N ALA A 24 -14.09 -21.75 -1.31
CA ALA A 24 -13.13 -21.96 -0.24
C ALA A 24 -11.92 -22.82 -0.68
N LYS A 25 -12.13 -23.80 -1.57
CA LYS A 25 -11.05 -24.66 -2.09
C LYS A 25 -10.06 -23.87 -2.92
N THR A 26 -10.53 -23.01 -3.79
CA THR A 26 -9.69 -22.12 -4.60
C THR A 26 -8.92 -21.13 -3.72
N ASN A 27 -9.61 -20.52 -2.76
CA ASN A 27 -9.00 -19.60 -1.80
C ASN A 27 -7.93 -20.30 -0.93
N ALA A 28 -8.20 -21.51 -0.44
CA ALA A 28 -7.24 -22.32 0.31
C ALA A 28 -5.99 -22.62 -0.51
N HIS A 29 -6.17 -22.99 -1.79
CA HIS A 29 -5.05 -23.28 -2.69
C HIS A 29 -4.16 -22.05 -2.91
N LEU A 30 -4.77 -20.90 -3.25
CA LEU A 30 -4.05 -19.66 -3.51
C LEU A 30 -3.43 -19.05 -2.23
N PHE A 31 -4.04 -19.28 -1.08
CA PHE A 31 -3.43 -18.90 0.19
C PHE A 31 -2.21 -19.77 0.52
N LYS A 32 -2.30 -21.07 0.27
CA LYS A 32 -1.23 -22.02 0.57
C LYS A 32 -0.03 -21.90 -0.37
N TYR A 33 -0.29 -21.68 -1.66
CA TYR A 33 0.75 -21.65 -2.70
C TYR A 33 0.80 -20.26 -3.33
N ASP A 34 1.93 -19.62 -3.19
CA ASP A 34 2.17 -18.26 -3.69
C ASP A 34 3.42 -18.26 -4.58
N SER A 35 3.25 -17.82 -5.82
CA SER A 35 4.34 -17.83 -6.80
C SER A 35 5.43 -16.81 -6.46
N THR A 36 5.10 -15.76 -5.70
CA THR A 36 6.04 -14.69 -5.34
C THR A 36 6.72 -14.98 -4.00
N TYR A 37 5.94 -15.33 -2.96
CA TYR A 37 6.46 -15.48 -1.59
C TYR A 37 6.58 -16.92 -1.12
N GLY A 38 6.23 -17.88 -1.98
CA GLY A 38 6.38 -19.29 -1.69
C GLY A 38 5.20 -19.89 -0.91
N ARG A 39 5.41 -21.09 -0.41
CA ARG A 39 4.37 -21.84 0.30
C ARG A 39 4.16 -21.27 1.71
N TYR A 40 2.89 -21.14 2.10
CA TYR A 40 2.54 -20.81 3.49
C TYR A 40 3.08 -21.88 4.45
N PRO A 41 3.80 -21.49 5.52
CA PRO A 41 4.48 -22.45 6.39
C PRO A 41 3.52 -23.22 7.33
N GLY A 42 2.34 -22.66 7.61
CA GLY A 42 1.34 -23.23 8.48
C GLY A 42 0.40 -24.22 7.79
N THR A 43 -0.68 -24.57 8.46
CA THR A 43 -1.73 -25.47 7.95
C THR A 43 -2.83 -24.67 7.25
N VAL A 44 -3.33 -25.22 6.14
CA VAL A 44 -4.45 -24.66 5.39
C VAL A 44 -5.35 -25.82 4.96
N GLU A 45 -6.55 -25.83 5.49
CA GLU A 45 -7.56 -26.86 5.24
C GLU A 45 -8.88 -26.20 4.84
N VAL A 46 -9.82 -27.01 4.34
CA VAL A 46 -11.18 -26.60 4.00
C VAL A 46 -12.15 -27.43 4.84
N ASP A 47 -13.06 -26.77 5.54
CA ASP A 47 -14.14 -27.39 6.31
C ASP A 47 -15.50 -26.90 5.76
N GLY A 48 -16.14 -27.72 4.93
CA GLY A 48 -17.33 -27.32 4.19
C GLY A 48 -17.04 -26.18 3.21
N ASN A 49 -17.62 -25.02 3.45
CA ASN A 49 -17.40 -23.79 2.67
C ASN A 49 -16.45 -22.81 3.36
N ASP A 50 -15.82 -23.18 4.46
CA ASP A 50 -14.97 -22.32 5.26
C ASP A 50 -13.49 -22.72 5.13
N LEU A 51 -12.58 -21.80 5.45
CA LEU A 51 -11.15 -22.07 5.58
C LEU A 51 -10.81 -22.40 7.03
N VAL A 52 -9.83 -23.28 7.22
CA VAL A 52 -9.19 -23.50 8.51
C VAL A 52 -7.69 -23.21 8.33
N ILE A 53 -7.22 -22.13 8.90
CA ILE A 53 -5.83 -21.67 8.80
C ILE A 53 -5.22 -21.71 10.21
N ASP A 54 -4.21 -22.56 10.41
CA ASP A 54 -3.57 -22.78 11.71
C ASP A 54 -4.58 -23.03 12.82
N LEU A 55 -5.52 -23.96 12.57
CA LEU A 55 -6.62 -24.36 13.45
C LEU A 55 -7.70 -23.28 13.67
N GLN A 56 -7.54 -22.08 13.14
CA GLN A 56 -8.53 -21.01 13.21
C GLN A 56 -9.50 -21.12 12.03
N LYS A 57 -10.79 -21.19 12.31
CA LYS A 57 -11.85 -21.20 11.29
C LYS A 57 -12.10 -19.78 10.79
N VAL A 58 -12.09 -19.61 9.47
CA VAL A 58 -12.37 -18.35 8.76
C VAL A 58 -13.55 -18.61 7.82
N ARG A 59 -14.66 -17.95 8.04
CA ARG A 59 -15.84 -18.09 7.19
C ARG A 59 -15.58 -17.54 5.80
N VAL A 60 -16.11 -18.19 4.77
CA VAL A 60 -15.99 -17.73 3.39
C VAL A 60 -17.37 -17.40 2.85
N PHE A 61 -17.55 -16.14 2.48
CA PHE A 61 -18.73 -15.65 1.76
C PHE A 61 -18.40 -15.43 0.29
N SER A 62 -19.43 -15.45 -0.56
CA SER A 62 -19.31 -15.16 -1.99
C SER A 62 -20.43 -14.21 -2.40
N GLU A 63 -20.42 -13.02 -1.82
CA GLU A 63 -21.44 -11.99 -1.99
C GLU A 63 -20.90 -10.85 -2.84
N ARG A 64 -21.69 -10.43 -3.85
CA ARG A 64 -21.32 -9.32 -4.76
C ARG A 64 -21.61 -7.96 -4.17
N ASP A 65 -22.67 -7.84 -3.41
CA ASP A 65 -23.03 -6.60 -2.73
C ASP A 65 -22.59 -6.66 -1.26
N PRO A 66 -21.58 -5.87 -0.86
CA PRO A 66 -21.09 -5.88 0.50
C PRO A 66 -22.16 -5.52 1.55
N GLY A 67 -23.26 -4.88 1.15
CA GLY A 67 -24.39 -4.58 2.03
C GLY A 67 -25.18 -5.81 2.51
N ASN A 68 -25.03 -6.95 1.81
CA ASN A 68 -25.68 -8.21 2.18
C ASN A 68 -24.82 -9.12 3.07
N LEU A 69 -23.61 -8.67 3.42
CA LEU A 69 -22.72 -9.46 4.27
C LEU A 69 -23.12 -9.38 5.74
N PRO A 70 -23.05 -10.48 6.53
CA PRO A 70 -23.56 -10.50 7.89
C PRO A 70 -22.52 -9.96 8.91
N TRP A 71 -21.95 -8.80 8.66
CA TRP A 71 -20.88 -8.25 9.52
C TRP A 71 -21.35 -7.96 10.94
N GLY A 72 -22.58 -7.45 11.09
CA GLY A 72 -23.17 -7.21 12.41
C GLY A 72 -23.38 -8.49 13.20
N ASP A 73 -23.89 -9.56 12.58
CA ASP A 73 -24.12 -10.85 13.21
C ASP A 73 -22.82 -11.54 13.63
N LEU A 74 -21.72 -11.25 12.91
CA LEU A 74 -20.41 -11.79 13.21
C LEU A 74 -19.60 -10.90 14.18
N GLY A 75 -20.13 -9.74 14.55
CA GLY A 75 -19.43 -8.80 15.42
C GLY A 75 -18.15 -8.23 14.79
N VAL A 76 -18.15 -8.01 13.47
CA VAL A 76 -16.97 -7.50 12.76
C VAL A 76 -16.73 -6.04 13.11
N ASP A 77 -15.58 -5.75 13.68
CA ASP A 77 -15.17 -4.39 13.99
C ASP A 77 -14.62 -3.66 12.76
N ILE A 78 -13.73 -4.32 12.01
CA ILE A 78 -13.02 -3.71 10.89
C ILE A 78 -13.12 -4.58 9.64
N VAL A 79 -13.52 -3.97 8.53
CA VAL A 79 -13.42 -4.59 7.20
C VAL A 79 -12.23 -4.01 6.45
N ILE A 80 -11.38 -4.86 5.89
CA ILE A 80 -10.35 -4.47 4.95
C ILE A 80 -10.89 -4.71 3.54
N GLU A 81 -11.30 -3.64 2.86
CA GLU A 81 -11.79 -3.67 1.49
C GLU A 81 -10.61 -3.75 0.51
N SER A 82 -10.39 -4.94 -0.05
CA SER A 82 -9.22 -5.24 -0.89
C SER A 82 -9.58 -5.67 -2.30
N THR A 83 -10.85 -5.55 -2.73
CA THR A 83 -11.28 -5.97 -4.07
C THR A 83 -10.74 -5.03 -5.17
N GLY A 84 -10.44 -3.80 -4.83
CA GLY A 84 -10.09 -2.75 -5.78
C GLY A 84 -11.27 -2.28 -6.65
N VAL A 85 -12.48 -2.77 -6.40
CA VAL A 85 -13.73 -2.39 -7.06
C VAL A 85 -14.41 -1.25 -6.29
N PHE A 86 -14.59 -1.42 -4.99
CA PHE A 86 -15.28 -0.47 -4.12
C PHE A 86 -14.31 0.57 -3.58
N LYS A 87 -14.15 1.70 -4.31
CA LYS A 87 -13.20 2.78 -4.00
C LYS A 87 -13.84 4.15 -3.85
N ASP A 88 -15.15 4.25 -4.04
CA ASP A 88 -15.88 5.51 -3.89
C ASP A 88 -16.89 5.36 -2.75
N ALA A 89 -16.64 6.07 -1.66
CA ALA A 89 -17.48 5.97 -0.47
C ALA A 89 -18.83 6.70 -0.60
N ALA A 90 -19.04 7.47 -1.67
CA ALA A 90 -20.33 8.14 -1.93
C ALA A 90 -21.32 7.24 -2.66
N VAL A 91 -20.89 6.12 -3.27
CA VAL A 91 -21.76 5.24 -4.04
C VAL A 91 -22.17 3.98 -3.28
N ARG A 92 -23.27 3.36 -3.71
CA ARG A 92 -23.75 2.05 -3.24
C ARG A 92 -23.99 1.14 -4.47
N PRO A 93 -23.55 -0.13 -4.44
CA PRO A 93 -22.69 -0.73 -3.42
C PRO A 93 -21.29 -0.12 -3.43
N GLY A 94 -20.72 0.04 -2.26
CA GLY A 94 -19.42 0.70 -2.06
C GLY A 94 -18.83 0.44 -0.67
N PRO A 95 -17.75 1.13 -0.28
CA PRO A 95 -17.11 0.89 1.01
C PRO A 95 -18.05 1.08 2.20
N ARG A 96 -18.95 2.08 2.16
CA ARG A 96 -19.92 2.30 3.25
C ARG A 96 -21.01 1.23 3.32
N SER A 97 -21.18 0.39 2.30
CA SER A 97 -22.08 -0.76 2.38
C SER A 97 -21.63 -1.77 3.44
N HIS A 98 -20.33 -1.84 3.74
CA HIS A 98 -19.84 -2.64 4.87
C HIS A 98 -20.27 -2.07 6.24
N ILE A 99 -20.34 -0.74 6.36
CA ILE A 99 -20.86 -0.08 7.56
C ILE A 99 -22.37 -0.36 7.67
N ASP A 100 -23.11 -0.22 6.57
CA ASP A 100 -24.54 -0.51 6.51
C ASP A 100 -24.84 -1.99 6.88
N ALA A 101 -23.91 -2.90 6.60
CA ALA A 101 -23.93 -4.32 6.96
C ALA A 101 -23.49 -4.62 8.41
N GLY A 102 -23.11 -3.61 9.17
CA GLY A 102 -22.82 -3.71 10.61
C GLY A 102 -21.34 -3.70 11.00
N ALA A 103 -20.41 -3.52 10.09
CA ALA A 103 -19.01 -3.26 10.44
C ALA A 103 -18.86 -1.86 11.07
N LYS A 104 -17.93 -1.69 12.03
CA LYS A 104 -17.69 -0.38 12.65
C LYS A 104 -16.78 0.51 11.81
N LYS A 105 -15.77 -0.07 11.17
CA LYS A 105 -14.77 0.67 10.37
C LYS A 105 -14.43 -0.07 9.08
N VAL A 106 -14.02 0.70 8.06
CA VAL A 106 -13.56 0.16 6.77
C VAL A 106 -12.22 0.75 6.42
N VAL A 107 -11.26 -0.10 6.10
CA VAL A 107 -9.95 0.26 5.55
C VAL A 107 -9.92 -0.13 4.07
N ILE A 108 -9.87 0.86 3.18
CA ILE A 108 -9.77 0.63 1.74
C ILE A 108 -8.28 0.47 1.39
N SER A 109 -7.89 -0.69 0.85
CA SER A 109 -6.52 -0.97 0.44
C SER A 109 -6.21 -0.46 -0.98
N ALA A 110 -6.65 0.74 -1.28
CA ALA A 110 -6.43 1.43 -2.56
C ALA A 110 -6.67 2.94 -2.39
N PRO A 111 -6.17 3.80 -3.31
CA PRO A 111 -6.61 5.18 -3.39
C PRO A 111 -8.12 5.23 -3.57
N ALA A 112 -8.80 6.02 -2.76
CA ALA A 112 -10.25 6.10 -2.72
C ALA A 112 -10.78 7.48 -3.17
N LYS A 113 -12.10 7.64 -3.11
CA LYS A 113 -12.83 8.90 -3.29
C LYS A 113 -13.93 8.99 -2.24
N ASN A 114 -14.15 10.21 -1.74
CA ASN A 114 -15.20 10.49 -0.76
C ASN A 114 -15.09 9.65 0.52
N GLU A 115 -13.91 9.09 0.79
CA GLU A 115 -13.55 8.52 2.08
C GLU A 115 -13.45 9.62 3.14
N ASP A 116 -13.56 9.25 4.41
CA ASP A 116 -13.47 10.23 5.50
C ASP A 116 -12.04 10.76 5.66
N LYS A 117 -11.03 9.89 5.43
CA LYS A 117 -9.62 10.28 5.48
C LYS A 117 -8.75 9.32 4.67
N THR A 118 -7.77 9.86 3.98
CA THR A 118 -6.62 9.10 3.47
C THR A 118 -5.48 9.18 4.49
N LEU A 119 -4.95 8.02 4.90
CA LEU A 119 -3.92 7.89 5.92
C LEU A 119 -2.69 7.17 5.38
N VAL A 120 -1.52 7.72 5.70
CA VAL A 120 -0.21 7.08 5.49
C VAL A 120 0.53 7.09 6.82
N LEU A 121 0.82 5.90 7.34
CA LEU A 121 1.51 5.75 8.62
C LEU A 121 2.91 6.39 8.58
N GLY A 122 3.22 7.14 9.65
CA GLY A 122 4.44 7.94 9.76
C GLY A 122 4.40 9.27 8.99
N VAL A 123 3.27 9.63 8.38
CA VAL A 123 3.09 10.91 7.67
C VAL A 123 1.97 11.74 8.30
N ASN A 124 0.75 11.20 8.33
CA ASN A 124 -0.44 11.89 8.85
C ASN A 124 -1.37 10.99 9.69
N ASP A 125 -0.90 9.86 10.18
CA ASP A 125 -1.69 8.91 10.97
C ASP A 125 -2.20 9.50 12.30
N GLN A 126 -1.53 10.52 12.83
CA GLN A 126 -1.98 11.29 13.99
C GLN A 126 -3.30 12.06 13.74
N GLU A 127 -3.68 12.25 12.47
CA GLU A 127 -4.94 12.92 12.09
C GLU A 127 -6.16 11.99 12.16
N TYR A 128 -5.97 10.70 12.44
CA TYR A 128 -7.07 9.76 12.59
C TYR A 128 -7.91 10.07 13.83
N ASP A 129 -9.19 10.35 13.60
CA ASP A 129 -10.20 10.60 14.62
C ASP A 129 -11.24 9.46 14.56
N PRO A 130 -11.33 8.58 15.58
CA PRO A 130 -12.23 7.44 15.56
C PRO A 130 -13.71 7.83 15.54
N ASP A 131 -14.06 9.02 16.01
CA ASP A 131 -15.45 9.50 16.05
C ASP A 131 -15.90 10.08 14.70
N LYS A 132 -14.98 10.36 13.78
CA LYS A 132 -15.28 10.99 12.48
C LYS A 132 -14.91 10.14 11.27
N HIS A 133 -13.98 9.22 11.43
CA HIS A 133 -13.41 8.49 10.30
C HIS A 133 -13.81 7.02 10.36
N ASP A 134 -14.92 6.67 9.72
CA ASP A 134 -15.42 5.31 9.62
C ASP A 134 -14.87 4.58 8.40
N VAL A 135 -14.66 5.31 7.29
CA VAL A 135 -14.14 4.77 6.04
C VAL A 135 -12.84 5.49 5.70
N VAL A 136 -11.71 4.79 5.83
CA VAL A 136 -10.40 5.36 5.57
C VAL A 136 -9.71 4.66 4.40
N SER A 137 -8.86 5.40 3.68
CA SER A 137 -8.00 4.86 2.63
C SER A 137 -6.57 4.74 3.11
N ASN A 138 -5.92 3.59 2.86
CA ASN A 138 -4.49 3.42 3.05
C ASN A 138 -3.65 3.95 1.85
N ALA A 139 -4.24 4.80 1.00
CA ALA A 139 -3.61 5.30 -0.22
C ALA A 139 -3.12 4.16 -1.14
N SER A 140 -2.05 4.37 -1.91
CA SER A 140 -1.40 3.35 -2.74
C SER A 140 -0.07 2.89 -2.15
N CYS A 141 0.44 1.75 -2.63
CA CYS A 141 1.79 1.30 -2.29
C CYS A 141 2.87 2.34 -2.66
N THR A 142 2.72 2.97 -3.82
CA THR A 142 3.63 4.04 -4.27
C THR A 142 3.52 5.28 -3.39
N THR A 143 2.30 5.66 -2.96
CA THR A 143 2.11 6.79 -2.02
C THR A 143 2.76 6.50 -0.67
N ASN A 144 2.60 5.27 -0.16
CA ASN A 144 3.24 4.83 1.09
C ASN A 144 4.78 4.85 1.01
N CYS A 145 5.33 4.58 -0.17
CA CYS A 145 6.78 4.70 -0.40
C CYS A 145 7.23 6.15 -0.51
N LEU A 146 6.54 6.95 -1.32
CA LEU A 146 6.95 8.33 -1.63
C LEU A 146 6.73 9.30 -0.48
N ALA A 147 5.58 9.23 0.20
CA ALA A 147 5.17 10.26 1.16
C ALA A 147 6.10 10.40 2.37
N PRO A 148 6.61 9.33 3.02
CA PRO A 148 7.57 9.48 4.11
C PRO A 148 8.87 10.16 3.66
N ALA A 149 9.39 9.79 2.48
CA ALA A 149 10.60 10.39 1.94
C ALA A 149 10.39 11.86 1.54
N ALA A 150 9.27 12.17 0.87
CA ALA A 150 8.90 13.52 0.49
C ALA A 150 8.67 14.43 1.70
N LYS A 151 8.04 13.90 2.76
CA LYS A 151 7.84 14.64 4.02
C LYS A 151 9.15 15.05 4.65
N ILE A 152 10.11 14.14 4.76
CA ILE A 152 11.44 14.43 5.31
C ILE A 152 12.15 15.53 4.52
N VAL A 153 12.11 15.47 3.18
CA VAL A 153 12.70 16.50 2.32
C VAL A 153 11.97 17.81 2.48
N ASN A 154 10.63 17.80 2.50
CA ASN A 154 9.83 19.01 2.65
C ASN A 154 10.03 19.68 4.00
N ASP A 155 9.97 18.93 5.08
CA ASP A 155 10.08 19.46 6.46
C ASP A 155 11.44 20.12 6.70
N LYS A 156 12.51 19.55 6.12
CA LYS A 156 13.86 20.05 6.37
C LYS A 156 14.30 21.13 5.36
N TYR A 157 13.97 20.93 4.10
CA TYR A 157 14.52 21.75 3.01
C TYR A 157 13.47 22.59 2.25
N GLY A 158 12.18 22.31 2.40
CA GLY A 158 11.09 22.99 1.68
C GLY A 158 11.03 22.60 0.20
N ILE A 159 10.09 21.78 -0.22
CA ILE A 159 9.91 21.43 -1.63
C ILE A 159 9.18 22.55 -2.36
N VAL A 160 9.82 23.11 -3.39
CA VAL A 160 9.24 24.11 -4.32
C VAL A 160 8.41 23.40 -5.38
N LYS A 161 8.97 22.36 -6.01
CA LYS A 161 8.33 21.48 -6.98
C LYS A 161 9.11 20.20 -7.12
N ALA A 162 8.40 19.14 -7.50
CA ALA A 162 9.00 17.82 -7.67
C ALA A 162 8.35 17.03 -8.82
N LEU A 163 9.15 16.17 -9.44
CA LEU A 163 8.69 15.16 -10.38
C LEU A 163 9.09 13.79 -9.87
N MET A 164 8.21 12.81 -10.03
CA MET A 164 8.49 11.43 -9.67
C MET A 164 8.25 10.47 -10.83
N THR A 165 9.08 9.45 -10.91
CA THR A 165 8.84 8.27 -11.73
C THR A 165 8.87 7.04 -10.83
N THR A 166 7.83 6.22 -10.86
CA THR A 166 7.94 4.89 -10.26
C THR A 166 8.16 3.85 -11.34
N VAL A 167 9.27 3.11 -11.24
CA VAL A 167 9.49 1.89 -12.01
C VAL A 167 8.87 0.75 -11.20
N HIS A 168 7.74 0.26 -11.67
CA HIS A 168 6.81 -0.53 -10.87
C HIS A 168 6.64 -1.93 -11.44
N ALA A 169 6.67 -2.93 -10.59
CA ALA A 169 6.29 -4.29 -10.95
C ALA A 169 4.90 -4.31 -11.61
N PHE A 170 4.68 -5.24 -12.54
CA PHE A 170 3.34 -5.39 -13.12
C PHE A 170 2.34 -5.86 -12.05
N THR A 171 1.07 -5.57 -12.28
CA THR A 171 -0.04 -5.96 -11.39
C THR A 171 -1.17 -6.52 -12.23
N ASN A 172 -2.24 -7.01 -11.60
CA ASN A 172 -3.45 -7.49 -12.30
C ASN A 172 -4.11 -6.43 -13.20
N GLY A 173 -3.66 -5.18 -13.16
CA GLY A 173 -4.06 -4.14 -14.13
C GLY A 173 -3.38 -4.27 -15.50
N GLN A 174 -2.41 -5.17 -15.65
CA GLN A 174 -1.74 -5.52 -16.91
C GLN A 174 -2.02 -6.98 -17.25
N SER A 175 -2.23 -7.25 -18.54
CA SER A 175 -2.46 -8.61 -19.05
C SER A 175 -1.14 -9.30 -19.40
N ILE A 176 -1.12 -10.64 -19.30
CA ILE A 176 0.05 -11.45 -19.69
C ILE A 176 0.28 -11.36 -21.20
N LEU A 177 -0.79 -11.38 -22.01
CA LEU A 177 -0.78 -11.18 -23.46
C LEU A 177 -1.54 -9.92 -23.82
N ASP A 178 -1.42 -9.46 -25.09
CA ASP A 178 -2.18 -8.32 -25.59
C ASP A 178 -3.69 -8.59 -25.44
N LEU A 179 -4.38 -7.69 -24.74
CA LEU A 179 -5.82 -7.80 -24.47
C LEU A 179 -6.46 -6.39 -24.50
N ALA A 180 -7.69 -6.30 -24.97
CA ALA A 180 -8.41 -5.04 -25.03
C ALA A 180 -8.48 -4.35 -23.66
N HIS A 181 -8.06 -3.10 -23.60
CA HIS A 181 -8.08 -2.25 -22.42
C HIS A 181 -8.33 -0.79 -22.84
N LYS A 182 -9.05 -0.01 -22.02
CA LYS A 182 -9.34 1.41 -22.31
C LYS A 182 -8.08 2.28 -22.44
N ASP A 183 -7.02 1.95 -21.71
CA ASP A 183 -5.67 2.50 -21.89
C ASP A 183 -4.91 1.58 -22.85
N LEU A 184 -4.61 2.07 -24.06
CA LEU A 184 -3.97 1.28 -25.11
C LEU A 184 -2.53 0.83 -24.75
N ARG A 185 -1.85 1.52 -23.86
CA ARG A 185 -0.53 1.08 -23.36
C ARG A 185 -0.70 -0.13 -22.42
N ARG A 186 -1.72 -0.13 -21.56
CA ARG A 186 -2.04 -1.28 -20.69
C ARG A 186 -2.64 -2.47 -21.44
N ALA A 187 -3.08 -2.26 -22.69
CA ALA A 187 -3.54 -3.34 -23.56
C ALA A 187 -2.40 -4.28 -24.02
N ARG A 188 -1.15 -3.87 -23.83
CA ARG A 188 0.03 -4.63 -24.27
C ARG A 188 0.54 -5.56 -23.18
N THR A 189 1.15 -6.66 -23.62
CA THR A 189 1.69 -7.71 -22.74
C THR A 189 2.67 -7.16 -21.70
N ALA A 190 2.42 -7.48 -20.44
CA ALA A 190 3.23 -7.01 -19.31
C ALA A 190 4.61 -7.68 -19.24
N SER A 191 4.70 -8.93 -19.71
CA SER A 191 5.92 -9.75 -19.58
C SER A 191 7.04 -9.37 -20.55
N ALA A 192 6.76 -8.54 -21.56
CA ALA A 192 7.71 -8.22 -22.64
C ALA A 192 7.90 -6.71 -22.88
N ASN A 193 7.27 -5.85 -22.10
CA ASN A 193 7.26 -4.41 -22.35
C ASN A 193 7.55 -3.58 -21.09
N ILE A 194 8.17 -2.42 -21.28
CA ILE A 194 8.09 -1.29 -20.37
C ILE A 194 6.85 -0.49 -20.75
N ILE A 195 5.89 -0.38 -19.83
CA ILE A 195 4.57 0.23 -20.10
C ILE A 195 4.42 1.53 -19.32
N PRO A 196 4.54 2.71 -19.98
CA PRO A 196 4.23 3.98 -19.34
C PRO A 196 2.73 4.04 -19.02
N THR A 197 2.39 4.48 -17.81
CA THR A 197 0.99 4.62 -17.39
C THR A 197 0.87 5.75 -16.38
N THR A 198 -0.33 6.30 -16.27
CA THR A 198 -0.64 7.29 -15.25
C THR A 198 -0.60 6.66 -13.86
N THR A 199 -0.23 7.46 -12.87
CA THR A 199 -0.35 7.12 -11.45
C THR A 199 -1.02 8.25 -10.69
N GLY A 200 -1.88 7.90 -9.74
CA GLY A 200 -2.45 8.87 -8.79
C GLY A 200 -1.54 9.15 -7.60
N ALA A 201 -0.40 8.47 -7.50
CA ALA A 201 0.44 8.52 -6.30
C ALA A 201 1.03 9.92 -6.05
N ALA A 202 1.45 10.63 -7.10
CA ALA A 202 1.98 11.99 -6.96
C ALA A 202 0.91 12.96 -6.42
N ARG A 203 -0.33 12.87 -6.92
CA ARG A 203 -1.45 13.66 -6.41
C ARG A 203 -1.87 13.24 -4.99
N ALA A 204 -1.81 11.94 -4.70
CA ALA A 204 -2.18 11.44 -3.38
C ALA A 204 -1.22 11.90 -2.26
N VAL A 205 0.01 12.31 -2.61
CA VAL A 205 0.93 12.93 -1.63
C VAL A 205 0.32 14.19 -1.04
N SER A 206 -0.36 15.03 -1.82
CA SER A 206 -1.00 16.25 -1.31
C SER A 206 -2.20 15.99 -0.38
N LEU A 207 -2.80 14.81 -0.44
CA LEU A 207 -3.86 14.43 0.50
C LEU A 207 -3.33 14.16 1.91
N VAL A 208 -2.05 13.79 2.03
CA VAL A 208 -1.40 13.45 3.30
C VAL A 208 -0.32 14.45 3.72
N ILE A 209 0.12 15.31 2.79
CA ILE A 209 1.03 16.44 3.01
C ILE A 209 0.46 17.65 2.26
N PRO A 210 -0.51 18.39 2.83
CA PRO A 210 -1.22 19.45 2.12
C PRO A 210 -0.33 20.56 1.57
N GLU A 211 0.82 20.83 2.18
CA GLU A 211 1.80 21.83 1.73
C GLU A 211 2.40 21.49 0.36
N LEU A 212 2.27 20.26 -0.11
CA LEU A 212 2.73 19.79 -1.42
C LEU A 212 1.65 19.83 -2.51
N GLU A 213 0.48 20.42 -2.23
CA GLU A 213 -0.55 20.57 -3.25
C GLU A 213 -0.04 21.37 -4.44
N GLY A 214 -0.22 20.80 -5.64
CA GLY A 214 0.24 21.42 -6.90
C GLY A 214 1.75 21.40 -7.12
N LYS A 215 2.56 20.91 -6.17
CA LYS A 215 4.02 20.87 -6.27
C LYS A 215 4.57 19.53 -6.78
N PHE A 216 3.76 18.48 -6.80
CA PHE A 216 4.16 17.13 -7.22
C PHE A 216 3.40 16.68 -8.47
N ASP A 217 4.12 16.12 -9.46
CA ASP A 217 3.54 15.36 -10.56
C ASP A 217 4.44 14.16 -10.90
N GLY A 218 3.92 13.23 -11.71
CA GLY A 218 4.69 12.07 -12.10
C GLY A 218 3.87 10.99 -12.80
N TYR A 219 4.56 9.90 -13.15
CA TYR A 219 3.98 8.77 -13.85
C TYR A 219 4.64 7.45 -13.42
N ALA A 220 4.09 6.34 -13.90
CA ALA A 220 4.62 5.00 -13.65
C ALA A 220 5.14 4.35 -14.93
N LEU A 221 6.21 3.59 -14.82
CA LEU A 221 6.70 2.65 -15.82
C LEU A 221 6.46 1.24 -15.27
N ARG A 222 5.55 0.47 -15.88
CA ARG A 222 5.41 -0.94 -15.53
C ARG A 222 6.47 -1.75 -16.23
N VAL A 223 7.13 -2.63 -15.49
CA VAL A 223 8.25 -3.46 -15.96
C VAL A 223 7.97 -4.94 -15.70
N PRO A 224 8.63 -5.88 -16.46
CA PRO A 224 8.40 -7.31 -16.32
C PRO A 224 9.08 -7.91 -15.07
N VAL A 225 8.67 -7.43 -13.90
CA VAL A 225 9.10 -7.93 -12.57
C VAL A 225 7.85 -8.26 -11.77
N VAL A 226 7.87 -9.36 -11.03
CA VAL A 226 6.68 -9.87 -10.32
C VAL A 226 6.34 -9.05 -9.07
N THR A 227 7.34 -8.55 -8.38
CA THR A 227 7.19 -7.67 -7.21
C THR A 227 8.45 -6.84 -7.02
N VAL A 228 8.39 -5.88 -6.11
CA VAL A 228 9.35 -4.84 -5.78
C VAL A 228 9.42 -3.77 -6.87
N SER A 229 9.25 -2.56 -6.43
CA SER A 229 9.20 -1.35 -7.23
C SER A 229 10.17 -0.31 -6.66
N ILE A 230 10.49 0.69 -7.46
CA ILE A 230 11.38 1.78 -7.07
C ILE A 230 10.74 3.12 -7.44
N VAL A 231 10.81 4.08 -6.54
CA VAL A 231 10.47 5.48 -6.81
C VAL A 231 11.76 6.27 -6.97
N ASP A 232 11.84 7.02 -8.05
CA ASP A 232 12.83 8.07 -8.31
C ASP A 232 12.09 9.39 -8.27
N PHE A 233 12.35 10.24 -7.29
CA PHE A 233 11.82 11.58 -7.30
C PHE A 233 12.93 12.64 -7.27
N VAL A 234 12.73 13.70 -8.06
CA VAL A 234 13.61 14.85 -8.13
C VAL A 234 12.83 16.06 -7.65
N ALA A 235 13.41 16.84 -6.75
CA ALA A 235 12.79 18.04 -6.21
C ALA A 235 13.74 19.24 -6.26
N ILE A 236 13.17 20.40 -6.54
CA ILE A 236 13.81 21.69 -6.25
C ILE A 236 13.41 22.08 -4.83
N VAL A 237 14.39 22.38 -4.00
CA VAL A 237 14.21 22.75 -2.59
C VAL A 237 14.60 24.20 -2.33
N GLU A 238 14.00 24.79 -1.27
CA GLU A 238 14.26 26.19 -0.88
C GLU A 238 15.61 26.36 -0.18
N LYS A 239 15.94 25.41 0.71
CA LYS A 239 17.17 25.45 1.49
C LYS A 239 18.22 24.56 0.85
N PRO A 240 19.50 25.01 0.80
CA PRO A 240 20.58 24.18 0.30
C PRO A 240 20.69 22.84 1.06
N ALA A 241 21.01 21.80 0.32
CA ALA A 241 21.25 20.46 0.83
C ALA A 241 22.58 19.91 0.31
N THR A 242 23.15 18.96 1.03
CA THR A 242 24.23 18.09 0.55
C THR A 242 23.77 16.64 0.59
N VAL A 243 24.48 15.76 -0.14
CA VAL A 243 24.19 14.32 -0.14
C VAL A 243 24.34 13.75 1.27
N GLU A 244 25.40 14.15 1.97
CA GLU A 244 25.72 13.68 3.33
C GLU A 244 24.63 14.07 4.33
N GLU A 245 24.14 15.32 4.27
CA GLU A 245 23.09 15.82 5.16
C GLU A 245 21.73 15.15 4.87
N LEU A 246 21.40 14.94 3.59
CA LEU A 246 20.19 14.21 3.20
C LEU A 246 20.22 12.77 3.71
N ASN A 247 21.31 12.06 3.43
CA ASN A 247 21.49 10.68 3.84
C ASN A 247 21.49 10.53 5.36
N ALA A 248 22.19 11.41 6.08
CA ALA A 248 22.15 11.41 7.55
C ALA A 248 20.73 11.66 8.10
N THR A 249 19.95 12.51 7.43
CA THR A 249 18.56 12.80 7.83
C THR A 249 17.66 11.59 7.61
N PHE A 250 17.78 10.92 6.47
CA PHE A 250 17.02 9.70 6.20
C PHE A 250 17.41 8.57 7.16
N LYS A 251 18.70 8.38 7.42
CA LYS A 251 19.19 7.37 8.37
C LYS A 251 18.63 7.61 9.77
N ALA A 252 18.71 8.83 10.25
CA ALA A 252 18.18 9.19 11.58
C ALA A 252 16.66 8.98 11.66
N ALA A 253 15.91 9.28 10.61
CA ALA A 253 14.47 9.02 10.56
C ALA A 253 14.15 7.51 10.55
N ALA A 254 14.89 6.72 9.78
CA ALA A 254 14.72 5.27 9.68
C ALA A 254 15.08 4.53 10.99
N GLU A 255 16.08 4.99 11.71
CA GLU A 255 16.51 4.43 13.01
C GLU A 255 15.64 4.96 14.19
N GLY A 256 14.96 6.08 13.99
CA GLY A 256 14.17 6.80 14.99
C GLY A 256 12.66 6.76 14.74
N PRO A 257 12.02 7.93 14.43
CA PRO A 257 10.57 8.07 14.43
C PRO A 257 9.86 7.24 13.35
N LEU A 258 10.54 6.88 12.27
CA LEU A 258 9.98 6.07 11.18
C LEU A 258 10.50 4.63 11.17
N LYS A 259 11.04 4.15 12.30
CA LYS A 259 11.50 2.77 12.42
C LYS A 259 10.38 1.78 12.07
N GLY A 260 10.68 0.84 11.15
CA GLY A 260 9.72 -0.14 10.64
C GLY A 260 8.84 0.36 9.49
N ILE A 261 8.85 1.67 9.20
CA ILE A 261 8.17 2.30 8.06
C ILE A 261 9.18 2.70 6.98
N LEU A 262 10.21 3.44 7.38
CA LEU A 262 11.32 3.83 6.53
C LEU A 262 12.52 2.90 6.76
N GLY A 263 13.22 2.54 5.68
CA GLY A 263 14.51 1.89 5.71
C GLY A 263 15.59 2.76 5.09
N TYR A 264 16.83 2.41 5.37
CA TYR A 264 18.00 3.06 4.81
C TYR A 264 19.00 2.00 4.39
N CYS A 265 19.41 1.98 3.13
CA CYS A 265 20.28 0.99 2.53
C CYS A 265 21.53 1.64 1.95
N GLU A 266 22.71 1.13 2.32
CA GLU A 266 24.02 1.57 1.81
C GLU A 266 24.66 0.49 0.92
N GLU A 267 24.01 -0.68 0.80
CA GLU A 267 24.50 -1.81 0.00
C GLU A 267 24.03 -1.70 -1.46
N PRO A 268 24.82 -2.19 -2.43
CA PRO A 268 24.48 -2.15 -3.85
C PRO A 268 23.48 -3.27 -4.21
N LEU A 269 22.24 -3.14 -3.74
CA LEU A 269 21.18 -4.13 -3.89
C LEU A 269 20.31 -3.87 -5.13
N VAL A 270 19.53 -4.88 -5.51
CA VAL A 270 18.57 -4.84 -6.61
C VAL A 270 17.18 -5.27 -6.12
N SER A 271 16.16 -5.16 -6.98
CA SER A 271 14.78 -5.39 -6.60
C SER A 271 14.51 -6.72 -5.88
N SER A 272 15.14 -7.82 -6.31
CA SER A 272 14.95 -9.14 -5.70
C SER A 272 15.39 -9.22 -4.23
N ASP A 273 16.32 -8.37 -3.81
CA ASP A 273 16.86 -8.36 -2.45
C ASP A 273 15.90 -7.70 -1.45
N PHE A 274 14.98 -6.89 -1.93
CA PHE A 274 13.93 -6.23 -1.14
C PHE A 274 12.60 -7.01 -1.12
N LYS A 275 12.55 -8.19 -1.75
CA LYS A 275 11.34 -9.02 -1.75
C LYS A 275 11.02 -9.50 -0.33
N GLY A 276 9.80 -9.25 0.12
CA GLY A 276 9.35 -9.58 1.48
C GLY A 276 9.72 -8.54 2.52
N ASP A 277 10.33 -7.41 2.13
CA ASP A 277 10.57 -6.32 3.08
C ASP A 277 9.25 -5.66 3.47
N SER A 278 9.01 -5.56 4.77
CA SER A 278 7.77 -5.01 5.32
C SER A 278 7.72 -3.50 5.41
N ARG A 279 8.85 -2.83 5.16
CA ARG A 279 8.93 -1.35 5.21
C ARG A 279 8.26 -0.74 3.98
N SER A 280 7.69 0.43 4.15
CA SER A 280 6.99 1.14 3.07
C SER A 280 7.94 1.81 2.07
N SER A 281 9.13 2.21 2.52
CA SER A 281 10.08 3.03 1.77
C SER A 281 11.49 2.71 2.26
N ILE A 282 12.39 2.33 1.36
CA ILE A 282 13.78 1.99 1.71
C ILE A 282 14.70 2.88 0.86
N ILE A 283 15.27 3.90 1.49
CA ILE A 283 16.16 4.85 0.81
C ILE A 283 17.41 4.13 0.31
N ASP A 284 17.72 4.30 -0.97
CA ASP A 284 18.98 3.88 -1.59
C ASP A 284 19.98 5.04 -1.45
N ALA A 285 20.82 4.95 -0.45
CA ALA A 285 21.74 6.03 -0.09
C ALA A 285 22.79 6.31 -1.19
N ALA A 286 23.18 5.27 -1.93
CA ALA A 286 24.16 5.42 -2.98
C ALA A 286 23.63 6.18 -4.21
N LEU A 287 22.32 6.23 -4.38
CA LEU A 287 21.65 6.91 -5.49
C LEU A 287 21.16 8.34 -5.13
N THR A 288 21.31 8.76 -3.88
CA THR A 288 21.03 10.14 -3.47
C THR A 288 21.94 11.11 -4.21
N THR A 289 21.38 12.12 -4.84
CA THR A 289 22.15 13.12 -5.62
C THR A 289 21.68 14.52 -5.27
N VAL A 290 22.62 15.45 -5.22
CA VAL A 290 22.35 16.89 -5.09
C VAL A 290 23.12 17.63 -6.17
N MET A 291 22.43 18.48 -6.92
CA MET A 291 23.02 19.37 -7.93
C MET A 291 22.77 20.81 -7.52
N ASP A 292 23.79 21.64 -7.64
CA ASP A 292 23.79 23.10 -7.35
C ASP A 292 23.17 23.41 -5.95
N GLY A 293 23.23 22.47 -5.02
CA GLY A 293 22.75 22.61 -3.65
C GLY A 293 21.24 22.61 -3.47
N ASN A 294 20.44 22.76 -4.54
CA ASN A 294 18.99 22.90 -4.45
C ASN A 294 18.17 21.93 -5.31
N MET A 295 18.80 21.16 -6.19
CA MET A 295 18.14 20.10 -6.93
C MET A 295 18.52 18.75 -6.30
N VAL A 296 17.58 18.15 -5.59
CA VAL A 296 17.79 16.89 -4.89
C VAL A 296 17.12 15.75 -5.63
N LYS A 297 17.80 14.60 -5.70
CA LYS A 297 17.25 13.34 -6.19
C LYS A 297 17.30 12.31 -5.09
N VAL A 298 16.18 11.65 -4.85
CA VAL A 298 16.02 10.58 -3.87
C VAL A 298 15.44 9.35 -4.54
N VAL A 299 16.07 8.22 -4.30
CA VAL A 299 15.64 6.93 -4.81
C VAL A 299 15.23 6.06 -3.62
N THR A 300 14.08 5.39 -3.73
CA THR A 300 13.58 4.54 -2.66
C THR A 300 12.88 3.30 -3.20
N TRP A 301 13.19 2.15 -2.59
CA TRP A 301 12.64 0.83 -2.89
C TRP A 301 11.42 0.51 -2.03
N TYR A 302 10.55 -0.35 -2.52
CA TYR A 302 9.44 -0.90 -1.74
C TYR A 302 8.92 -2.20 -2.35
N ASP A 303 8.58 -3.16 -1.50
CA ASP A 303 7.78 -4.30 -1.94
C ASP A 303 6.31 -3.85 -2.04
N ASN A 304 5.85 -3.62 -3.27
CA ASN A 304 4.53 -3.08 -3.54
C ASN A 304 3.38 -4.01 -3.13
N GLU A 305 3.64 -5.29 -2.91
CA GLU A 305 2.65 -6.26 -2.42
C GLU A 305 2.81 -6.52 -0.92
N TRP A 306 3.98 -6.98 -0.48
CA TRP A 306 4.19 -7.37 0.91
C TRP A 306 4.27 -6.16 1.83
N GLY A 307 5.11 -5.18 1.53
CA GLY A 307 5.24 -3.97 2.33
C GLY A 307 3.93 -3.21 2.45
N TYR A 308 3.17 -3.12 1.35
CA TYR A 308 1.86 -2.49 1.38
C TYR A 308 0.81 -3.30 2.18
N SER A 309 0.83 -4.63 2.08
CA SER A 309 -0.04 -5.50 2.88
C SER A 309 0.26 -5.36 4.38
N CYS A 310 1.55 -5.30 4.74
CA CYS A 310 1.97 -5.05 6.12
C CYS A 310 1.47 -3.68 6.62
N ARG A 311 1.58 -2.65 5.79
CA ARG A 311 1.11 -1.30 6.14
C ARG A 311 -0.41 -1.23 6.31
N THR A 312 -1.17 -1.97 5.49
CA THR A 312 -2.62 -2.09 5.65
C THR A 312 -2.99 -2.76 6.99
N VAL A 313 -2.23 -3.77 7.39
CA VAL A 313 -2.41 -4.44 8.69
C VAL A 313 -2.07 -3.52 9.85
N ASP A 314 -0.97 -2.78 9.76
CA ASP A 314 -0.57 -1.83 10.80
C ASP A 314 -1.58 -0.68 10.96
N LEU A 315 -2.18 -0.21 9.85
CA LEU A 315 -3.28 0.76 9.90
C LEU A 315 -4.53 0.16 10.58
N ALA A 316 -4.89 -1.08 10.24
CA ALA A 316 -6.00 -1.76 10.91
C ALA A 316 -5.74 -1.95 12.42
N LYS A 317 -4.51 -2.31 12.83
CA LYS A 317 -4.12 -2.37 14.26
C LYS A 317 -4.24 -1.01 14.94
N MET A 318 -3.78 0.05 14.30
CA MET A 318 -3.89 1.40 14.85
C MET A 318 -5.36 1.79 15.09
N ILE A 319 -6.24 1.45 14.13
CA ILE A 319 -7.68 1.70 14.25
C ILE A 319 -8.28 0.85 15.37
N ALA A 320 -7.96 -0.45 15.42
CA ALA A 320 -8.46 -1.37 16.44
C ALA A 320 -8.13 -0.90 17.87
N ASN A 321 -6.93 -0.36 18.07
CA ASN A 321 -6.49 0.17 19.38
C ASN A 321 -7.23 1.46 19.80
N LYS A 322 -8.05 2.05 18.94
CA LYS A 322 -8.82 3.26 19.21
C LYS A 322 -10.34 3.02 19.17
N LEU A 323 -10.78 1.76 18.99
CA LEU A 323 -12.20 1.33 19.09
C LEU A 323 -12.60 1.09 20.54
#